data_3118b4a10b6af5bb6c7d0214469feacb
#
_entry.id   3118b4a10b6af5bb6c7d0214469feacb
#
_cell.length_a   1.000
_cell.length_b   1.000
_cell.length_c   1.000
_cell.angle_alpha   90.00
_cell.angle_beta   90.00
_cell.angle_gamma   90.00
#
_symmetry.space_group_name_H-M   'P 1'
#
loop_
_entity.id
_entity.type
_entity.pdbx_description
1 polymer ?
#
loop_
_entity_poly.entity_id
_entity_poly.type
_entity_poly.pdbx_seq_one_letter_code
_entity_poly.pdbx_strand_id
1 'polypeptide(L)'
;MTTIETQPQVEQRQEVLPPWSVILHNDDVNTMDYVVRALLKSVPSLGQVQANKIMLEAHTRGSARVTTCPLELAELYRDRLESFGLTATIEQA
;
A
#
# COMPACT_ATOMS: atom_id res chain seq x y z
N MET A 1 -35.85 16.47 -10.48
CA MET A 1 -35.21 17.62 -9.84
C MET A 1 -34.46 17.24 -8.60
N THR A 2 -35.07 16.43 -7.77
CA THR A 2 -34.45 16.04 -6.50
C THR A 2 -33.24 15.14 -6.69
N THR A 3 -33.16 14.43 -7.80
CA THR A 3 -32.06 13.52 -8.05
C THR A 3 -30.72 14.25 -8.20
N ILE A 4 -30.76 15.49 -8.64
CA ILE A 4 -29.52 16.25 -8.85
C ILE A 4 -28.86 16.59 -7.50
N GLU A 5 -29.64 16.76 -6.47
CA GLU A 5 -29.12 17.12 -5.16
C GLU A 5 -28.47 15.94 -4.45
N THR A 6 -28.93 14.73 -4.77
CA THR A 6 -28.44 13.55 -4.07
C THR A 6 -27.03 13.17 -4.52
N GLN A 7 -26.71 13.34 -5.79
CA GLN A 7 -25.41 12.96 -6.32
C GLN A 7 -24.24 13.69 -5.70
N PRO A 8 -24.30 15.04 -5.56
CA PRO A 8 -23.17 15.73 -4.92
C PRO A 8 -22.92 15.28 -3.50
N GLN A 9 -23.98 14.95 -2.77
CA GLN A 9 -23.81 14.49 -1.39
C GLN A 9 -23.10 13.15 -1.32
N VAL A 10 -23.41 12.24 -2.24
CA VAL A 10 -22.76 10.94 -2.29
C VAL A 10 -21.27 11.12 -2.60
N GLU A 11 -20.95 11.96 -3.57
CA GLU A 11 -19.58 12.23 -3.94
C GLU A 11 -18.80 12.84 -2.77
N GLN A 12 -19.42 13.77 -2.06
CA GLN A 12 -18.76 14.38 -0.91
C GLN A 12 -18.46 13.37 0.18
N ARG A 13 -19.38 12.43 0.43
CA ARG A 13 -19.13 11.40 1.42
C ARG A 13 -17.98 10.50 1.05
N GLN A 14 -17.82 10.20 -0.23
CA GLN A 14 -16.67 9.41 -0.70
C GLN A 14 -15.36 10.16 -0.53
N GLU A 15 -15.40 11.47 -0.75
CA GLU A 15 -14.20 12.30 -0.62
C GLU A 15 -13.77 12.46 0.83
N VAL A 16 -14.68 12.26 1.78
CA VAL A 16 -14.37 12.38 3.19
C VAL A 16 -13.55 11.20 3.71
N LEU A 17 -13.65 10.05 3.06
CA LEU A 17 -12.91 8.87 3.49
C LEU A 17 -11.42 9.06 3.24
N PRO A 18 -10.60 8.99 4.29
CA PRO A 18 -9.16 9.24 4.13
C PRO A 18 -8.49 8.07 3.44
N PRO A 19 -7.47 8.35 2.62
CA PRO A 19 -6.63 7.29 2.10
C PRO A 19 -5.70 6.74 3.18
N TRP A 20 -5.18 5.54 2.93
CA TRP A 20 -4.26 4.87 3.84
C TRP A 20 -2.99 4.50 3.09
N SER A 21 -1.87 4.56 3.77
CA SER A 21 -0.59 4.16 3.22
C SER A 21 -0.18 2.80 3.76
N VAL A 22 0.33 1.96 2.87
CA VAL A 22 0.96 0.70 3.24
C VAL A 22 2.45 0.95 3.35
N ILE A 23 3.04 0.60 4.47
CA ILE A 23 4.44 0.85 4.77
C ILE A 23 5.17 -0.49 4.88
N LEU A 24 6.23 -0.64 4.09
CA LEU A 24 7.13 -1.77 4.18
C LEU A 24 8.30 -1.40 5.09
N HIS A 25 8.60 -2.26 6.04
CA HIS A 25 9.72 -2.03 6.97
C HIS A 25 10.92 -2.85 6.55
N ASN A 26 12.11 -2.38 6.92
CA ASN A 26 13.34 -3.05 6.59
C ASN A 26 13.35 -4.49 7.08
N ASP A 27 13.97 -5.36 6.31
CA ASP A 27 13.98 -6.79 6.56
C ASP A 27 15.43 -7.31 6.41
N ASP A 28 16.01 -7.77 7.52
CA ASP A 28 17.37 -8.29 7.53
C ASP A 28 17.41 -9.81 7.30
N VAL A 29 16.24 -10.46 7.16
CA VAL A 29 16.14 -11.91 7.03
C VAL A 29 15.98 -12.34 5.58
N ASN A 30 15.10 -11.67 4.84
CA ASN A 30 14.80 -12.03 3.45
C ASN A 30 15.74 -11.32 2.49
N THR A 31 16.02 -11.96 1.36
CA THR A 31 16.88 -11.37 0.32
C THR A 31 16.14 -10.22 -0.37
N MET A 32 16.91 -9.32 -0.99
CA MET A 32 16.34 -8.22 -1.75
C MET A 32 15.47 -8.72 -2.90
N ASP A 33 15.90 -9.76 -3.61
CA ASP A 33 15.11 -10.35 -4.69
C ASP A 33 13.78 -10.89 -4.19
N TYR A 34 13.80 -11.54 -3.03
CA TYR A 34 12.59 -12.07 -2.44
C TYR A 34 11.60 -10.95 -2.12
N VAL A 35 12.11 -9.86 -1.52
CA VAL A 35 11.27 -8.72 -1.15
C VAL A 35 10.62 -8.10 -2.39
N VAL A 36 11.39 -7.93 -3.46
CA VAL A 36 10.85 -7.38 -4.72
C VAL A 36 9.75 -8.28 -5.28
N ARG A 37 9.98 -9.59 -5.30
CA ARG A 37 8.97 -10.52 -5.80
C ARG A 37 7.71 -10.51 -4.93
N ALA A 38 7.87 -10.43 -3.62
CA ALA A 38 6.74 -10.36 -2.71
C ALA A 38 5.93 -9.08 -2.95
N LEU A 39 6.59 -7.95 -3.16
CA LEU A 39 5.93 -6.69 -3.49
C LEU A 39 5.11 -6.81 -4.77
N LEU A 40 5.70 -7.39 -5.82
CA LEU A 40 5.01 -7.53 -7.10
C LEU A 40 3.80 -8.46 -7.00
N LYS A 41 3.90 -9.51 -6.20
CA LYS A 41 2.78 -10.44 -6.02
C LYS A 41 1.70 -9.89 -5.11
N SER A 42 2.09 -9.07 -4.14
CA SER A 42 1.15 -8.56 -3.14
C SER A 42 0.36 -7.36 -3.63
N VAL A 43 0.99 -6.50 -4.44
CA VAL A 43 0.39 -5.25 -4.90
C VAL A 43 0.42 -5.21 -6.42
N PRO A 44 -0.65 -5.67 -7.08
CA PRO A 44 -0.63 -5.85 -8.55
C PRO A 44 -0.38 -4.59 -9.35
N SER A 45 -0.63 -3.42 -8.78
CA SER A 45 -0.40 -2.15 -9.48
C SER A 45 1.06 -1.75 -9.57
N LEU A 46 1.95 -2.41 -8.82
CA LEU A 46 3.38 -2.07 -8.85
C LEU A 46 4.05 -2.65 -10.08
N GLY A 47 4.91 -1.85 -10.70
CA GLY A 47 5.82 -2.32 -11.72
C GLY A 47 7.18 -2.69 -11.11
N GLN A 48 8.02 -3.33 -11.93
CA GLN A 48 9.34 -3.81 -11.49
C GLN A 48 10.22 -2.66 -10.96
N VAL A 49 10.28 -1.56 -11.68
CA VAL A 49 11.11 -0.42 -11.30
C VAL A 49 10.67 0.15 -9.96
N GLN A 50 9.36 0.29 -9.77
CA GLN A 50 8.84 0.84 -8.53
C GLN A 50 9.04 -0.09 -7.36
N ALA A 51 8.87 -1.39 -7.56
CA ALA A 51 9.12 -2.38 -6.52
C ALA A 51 10.59 -2.35 -6.08
N ASN A 52 11.51 -2.21 -7.03
CA ASN A 52 12.93 -2.08 -6.71
C ASN A 52 13.21 -0.83 -5.88
N LYS A 53 12.60 0.30 -6.23
CA LYS A 53 12.78 1.54 -5.47
C LYS A 53 12.27 1.42 -4.05
N ILE A 54 11.11 0.81 -3.88
CA ILE A 54 10.50 0.62 -2.56
C ILE A 54 11.41 -0.26 -1.71
N MET A 55 11.90 -1.35 -2.26
CA MET A 55 12.79 -2.26 -1.55
C MET A 55 14.06 -1.54 -1.11
N LEU A 56 14.69 -0.79 -2.01
CA LEU A 56 15.91 -0.06 -1.69
C LEU A 56 15.68 1.02 -0.65
N GLU A 57 14.57 1.74 -0.74
CA GLU A 57 14.26 2.77 0.25
C GLU A 57 14.06 2.16 1.63
N ALA A 58 13.32 1.06 1.73
CA ALA A 58 13.13 0.37 2.99
C ALA A 58 14.46 -0.10 3.56
N HIS A 59 15.33 -0.62 2.69
CA HIS A 59 16.64 -1.12 3.10
C HIS A 59 17.55 0.00 3.62
N THR A 60 17.54 1.15 2.96
CA THR A 60 18.46 2.24 3.31
C THR A 60 17.89 3.18 4.38
N ARG A 61 16.57 3.37 4.43
CA ARG A 61 15.94 4.33 5.34
C ARG A 61 15.19 3.67 6.50
N GLY A 62 15.02 2.35 6.46
CA GLY A 62 14.30 1.63 7.50
C GLY A 62 12.85 1.35 7.17
N SER A 63 12.24 2.13 6.29
CA SER A 63 10.87 1.88 5.83
C SER A 63 10.61 2.63 4.53
N ALA A 64 9.57 2.21 3.83
CA ALA A 64 9.17 2.86 2.58
C ALA A 64 7.67 2.72 2.39
N ARG A 65 7.04 3.75 1.82
CA ARG A 65 5.65 3.66 1.42
C ARG A 65 5.53 2.83 0.17
N VAL A 66 4.68 1.80 0.24
CA VAL A 66 4.43 0.91 -0.90
C VAL A 66 3.39 1.52 -1.84
N THR A 67 2.28 1.95 -1.28
CA THR A 67 1.18 2.55 -2.04
C THR A 67 0.23 3.26 -1.09
N THR A 68 -0.65 4.08 -1.65
CA THR A 68 -1.72 4.74 -0.93
C THR A 68 -3.04 4.35 -1.57
N CYS A 69 -4.00 3.92 -0.76
CA CYS A 69 -5.25 3.34 -1.26
C CYS A 69 -6.31 3.36 -0.14
N PRO A 70 -7.56 3.00 -0.46
CA PRO A 70 -8.58 2.89 0.59
C PRO A 70 -8.21 1.86 1.64
N LEU A 71 -8.75 2.01 2.83
CA LEU A 71 -8.42 1.19 3.99
C LEU A 71 -8.51 -0.30 3.71
N GLU A 72 -9.58 -0.76 3.08
CA GLU A 72 -9.76 -2.20 2.83
C GLU A 72 -8.65 -2.77 1.96
N LEU A 73 -8.24 -2.03 0.94
CA LEU A 73 -7.14 -2.45 0.09
C LEU A 73 -5.81 -2.39 0.85
N ALA A 74 -5.63 -1.36 1.67
CA ALA A 74 -4.40 -1.25 2.45
C ALA A 74 -4.25 -2.44 3.38
N GLU A 75 -5.33 -2.86 4.03
CA GLU A 75 -5.31 -4.04 4.88
C GLU A 75 -5.00 -5.31 4.09
N LEU A 76 -5.59 -5.46 2.92
CA LEU A 76 -5.34 -6.60 2.06
C LEU A 76 -3.87 -6.68 1.64
N TYR A 77 -3.32 -5.56 1.20
CA TYR A 77 -1.92 -5.53 0.76
C TYR A 77 -0.97 -5.79 1.93
N ARG A 78 -1.24 -5.21 3.10
CA ARG A 78 -0.47 -5.51 4.30
C ARG A 78 -0.50 -7.00 4.61
N ASP A 79 -1.68 -7.59 4.60
CA ASP A 79 -1.83 -9.01 4.93
C ASP A 79 -1.08 -9.89 3.94
N ARG A 80 -1.12 -9.54 2.65
CA ARG A 80 -0.37 -10.28 1.63
C ARG A 80 1.13 -10.20 1.86
N LEU A 81 1.63 -9.00 2.14
CA LEU A 81 3.05 -8.82 2.44
C LEU A 81 3.47 -9.61 3.67
N GLU A 82 2.65 -9.58 4.71
CA GLU A 82 2.91 -10.36 5.92
C GLU A 82 2.87 -11.85 5.65
N SER A 83 2.02 -12.31 4.75
CA SER A 83 1.97 -13.73 4.38
C SER A 83 3.26 -14.21 3.72
N PHE A 84 4.02 -13.30 3.13
CA PHE A 84 5.34 -13.60 2.58
C PHE A 84 6.45 -13.47 3.63
N GLY A 85 6.11 -13.19 4.88
CA GLY A 85 7.09 -13.06 5.94
C GLY A 85 7.72 -11.69 6.05
N LEU A 86 7.16 -10.69 5.37
CA LEU A 86 7.66 -9.30 5.46
C LEU A 86 6.92 -8.58 6.58
N THR A 87 7.50 -7.47 7.04
CA THR A 87 6.86 -6.61 8.01
C THR A 87 6.25 -5.43 7.30
N ALA A 88 4.92 -5.30 7.39
CA ALA A 88 4.19 -4.22 6.77
C ALA A 88 3.16 -3.67 7.75
N THR A 89 2.95 -2.36 7.69
CA THR A 89 1.95 -1.68 8.51
C THR A 89 1.13 -0.73 7.64
N ILE A 90 0.03 -0.23 8.18
CA ILE A 90 -0.78 0.77 7.50
C ILE A 90 -0.96 1.96 8.42
N GLU A 91 -1.10 3.13 7.80
CA GLU A 91 -1.35 4.36 8.53
C GLU A 91 -2.14 5.31 7.65
N GLN A 92 -2.89 6.23 8.24
CA GLN A 92 -3.59 7.25 7.46
C GLN A 92 -2.57 8.10 6.72
N ALA A 93 -2.85 8.30 5.45
CA ALA A 93 -1.98 9.11 4.62
C ALA A 93 -2.16 10.60 4.89
#